data_544586fdc1f8bcc0929e1711affa74de
#
_entry.id   544586fdc1f8bcc0929e1711affa74de
#
_cell.length_a   1.000
_cell.length_b   1.000
_cell.length_c   1.000
_cell.angle_alpha   90.00
_cell.angle_beta   90.00
_cell.angle_gamma   90.00
#
_symmetry.space_group_name_H-M   'P 1'
#
loop_
_entity.id
_entity.type
_entity.pdbx_description
1 polymer ?
#
loop_
_entity_poly.entity_id
_entity_poly.type
_entity_poly.pdbx_seq_one_letter_code
_entity_poly.pdbx_strand_id
1 'polypeptide(L)'
;ANLIEADLLILLTDQDGLYTADPRSNPDAQLIHEVGPEPFTDQLWQAAGGAVSGLGTGGMTTKLQAADLARHGGTTVVIARGSEPNVLPRLTGGETLGTRLLPVVDKLEARKRYILSGSRAAGEVHVDAGAARALSHGGSLLPAGVTQVNGDFEHGDAVRVLTAEGRAIAEGHPHYHAADLEKLI
;
A
#
# COMPACT_ATOMS: atom_id res chain seq x y z
N ALA A 1 0.47 4.74 5.70
CA ALA A 1 -0.47 3.66 5.91
C ALA A 1 0.18 2.32 5.56
N ASN A 2 0.67 2.14 4.34
CA ASN A 2 1.18 0.86 3.83
C ASN A 2 2.36 0.31 4.65
N LEU A 3 3.33 1.15 5.02
CA LEU A 3 4.51 0.73 5.80
C LEU A 3 4.16 0.17 7.20
N ILE A 4 3.12 0.70 7.83
CA ILE A 4 2.67 0.26 9.17
C ILE A 4 1.46 -0.66 9.11
N GLU A 5 1.06 -1.11 7.93
CA GLU A 5 -0.09 -1.97 7.67
C GLU A 5 -1.39 -1.45 8.35
N ALA A 6 -1.64 -0.14 8.28
CA ALA A 6 -2.79 0.49 8.91
C ALA A 6 -4.11 -0.08 8.39
N ASP A 7 -5.10 -0.26 9.28
CA ASP A 7 -6.47 -0.65 8.90
C ASP A 7 -7.27 0.53 8.39
N LEU A 8 -7.01 1.68 8.95
CA LEU A 8 -7.74 2.92 8.70
C LEU A 8 -6.77 4.09 8.57
N LEU A 9 -6.90 4.86 7.51
CA LEU A 9 -6.26 6.16 7.30
C LEU A 9 -7.32 7.25 7.36
N ILE A 10 -7.19 8.20 8.29
CA ILE A 10 -8.07 9.35 8.39
C ILE A 10 -7.33 10.58 7.88
N LEU A 11 -7.87 11.21 6.83
CA LEU A 11 -7.38 12.45 6.26
C LEU A 11 -8.32 13.59 6.67
N LEU A 12 -7.85 14.41 7.60
CA LEU A 12 -8.61 15.56 8.06
C LEU A 12 -8.42 16.76 7.13
N THR A 13 -9.50 17.47 6.86
CA THR A 13 -9.55 18.62 5.94
C THR A 13 -10.50 19.71 6.47
N ASP A 14 -10.55 20.82 5.78
CA ASP A 14 -11.49 21.92 6.01
C ASP A 14 -12.88 21.68 5.39
N GLN A 15 -13.03 20.65 4.55
CA GLN A 15 -14.30 20.24 3.93
C GLN A 15 -14.87 19.00 4.63
N ASP A 16 -16.19 18.77 4.46
CA ASP A 16 -16.85 17.62 5.09
C ASP A 16 -16.37 16.27 4.51
N GLY A 17 -15.90 16.25 3.26
CA GLY A 17 -15.43 15.08 2.54
C GLY A 17 -15.25 15.38 1.06
N LEU A 18 -15.41 14.34 0.22
CA LEU A 18 -15.46 14.48 -1.23
C LEU A 18 -16.88 14.85 -1.68
N TYR A 19 -16.96 15.72 -2.67
CA TYR A 19 -18.20 16.14 -3.28
C TYR A 19 -18.25 15.71 -4.75
N THR A 20 -19.45 15.68 -5.32
CA THR A 20 -19.67 15.40 -6.77
C THR A 20 -19.13 16.51 -7.68
N ALA A 21 -18.89 17.71 -7.14
CA ALA A 21 -18.25 18.84 -7.77
C ALA A 21 -17.66 19.76 -6.68
N ASP A 22 -16.91 20.81 -7.03
CA ASP A 22 -16.44 21.79 -6.04
C ASP A 22 -17.63 22.57 -5.43
N PRO A 23 -17.95 22.39 -4.14
CA PRO A 23 -19.09 23.02 -3.49
C PRO A 23 -18.99 24.55 -3.42
N ARG A 24 -17.80 25.12 -3.62
CA ARG A 24 -17.59 26.59 -3.64
C ARG A 24 -18.06 27.22 -4.94
N SER A 25 -18.04 26.45 -6.04
CA SER A 25 -18.45 26.90 -7.38
C SER A 25 -19.77 26.28 -7.86
N ASN A 26 -20.20 25.19 -7.24
CA ASN A 26 -21.42 24.48 -7.61
C ASN A 26 -22.30 24.24 -6.38
N PRO A 27 -23.41 24.99 -6.24
CA PRO A 27 -24.35 24.84 -5.12
C PRO A 27 -25.04 23.47 -5.05
N ASP A 28 -25.15 22.77 -6.19
CA ASP A 28 -25.78 21.44 -6.28
C ASP A 28 -24.80 20.29 -5.96
N ALA A 29 -23.56 20.60 -5.59
CA ALA A 29 -22.57 19.60 -5.22
C ALA A 29 -23.04 18.82 -3.99
N GLN A 30 -23.10 17.50 -4.11
CA GLN A 30 -23.50 16.59 -3.03
C GLN A 30 -22.30 15.90 -2.41
N LEU A 31 -22.33 15.73 -1.10
CA LEU A 31 -21.32 14.95 -0.38
C LEU A 31 -21.41 13.47 -0.77
N ILE A 32 -20.27 12.90 -1.13
CA ILE A 32 -20.15 11.48 -1.42
C ILE A 32 -19.83 10.77 -0.10
N HIS A 33 -20.74 9.94 0.40
CA HIS A 33 -20.53 9.26 1.69
C HIS A 33 -19.61 8.05 1.56
N GLU A 34 -19.68 7.33 0.43
CA GLU A 34 -18.85 6.15 0.20
C GLU A 34 -18.41 6.05 -1.26
N VAL A 35 -17.15 5.60 -1.45
CA VAL A 35 -16.58 5.21 -2.74
C VAL A 35 -16.18 3.75 -2.66
N GLY A 36 -16.67 2.95 -3.59
CA GLY A 36 -16.41 1.50 -3.67
C GLY A 36 -14.95 1.13 -3.92
N PRO A 37 -14.65 -0.16 -4.03
CA PRO A 37 -13.30 -0.67 -4.25
C PRO A 37 -12.78 -0.43 -5.68
N GLU A 38 -13.62 0.02 -6.60
CA GLU A 38 -13.24 0.26 -8.00
C GLU A 38 -12.22 1.41 -8.09
N PRO A 39 -11.42 1.47 -9.16
CA PRO A 39 -10.55 2.62 -9.44
C PRO A 39 -11.35 3.93 -9.47
N PHE A 40 -10.76 5.01 -9.03
CA PHE A 40 -11.39 6.32 -9.08
C PHE A 40 -11.68 6.74 -10.53
N THR A 41 -12.90 7.20 -10.76
CA THR A 41 -13.34 7.69 -12.06
C THR A 41 -12.72 9.05 -12.38
N ASP A 42 -12.62 9.38 -13.68
CA ASP A 42 -12.17 10.71 -14.12
C ASP A 42 -13.06 11.84 -13.54
N GLN A 43 -14.35 11.57 -13.37
CA GLN A 43 -15.28 12.52 -12.75
C GLN A 43 -14.91 12.82 -11.29
N LEU A 44 -14.52 11.80 -10.52
CA LEU A 44 -14.08 11.98 -9.13
C LEU A 44 -12.78 12.80 -9.06
N TRP A 45 -11.84 12.53 -9.97
CA TRP A 45 -10.60 13.33 -10.08
C TRP A 45 -10.88 14.78 -10.45
N GLN A 46 -11.78 15.03 -11.37
CA GLN A 46 -12.20 16.39 -11.77
C GLN A 46 -12.90 17.13 -10.62
N ALA A 47 -13.79 16.44 -9.88
CA ALA A 47 -14.47 17.00 -8.72
C ALA A 47 -13.51 17.38 -7.59
N ALA A 48 -12.40 16.65 -7.45
CA ALA A 48 -11.33 16.96 -6.49
C ALA A 48 -10.40 18.12 -6.93
N GLY A 49 -10.63 18.70 -8.11
CA GLY A 49 -9.82 19.84 -8.62
C GLY A 49 -8.98 19.52 -9.85
N GLY A 50 -9.19 18.34 -10.48
CA GLY A 50 -8.48 17.89 -11.68
C GLY A 50 -7.04 17.44 -11.41
N ALA A 51 -6.37 16.96 -12.44
CA ALA A 51 -4.95 16.66 -12.40
C ALA A 51 -4.15 17.98 -12.37
N VAL A 52 -3.76 18.41 -11.17
CA VAL A 52 -2.88 19.59 -11.05
C VAL A 52 -1.46 19.16 -11.44
N SER A 53 -1.07 19.55 -12.63
CA SER A 53 0.34 19.60 -13.00
C SER A 53 1.01 20.72 -12.17
N GLY A 54 1.85 20.34 -11.22
CA GLY A 54 2.77 21.24 -10.54
C GLY A 54 2.46 21.52 -9.07
N LEU A 55 3.49 21.52 -8.29
CA LEU A 55 3.68 21.88 -6.87
C LEU A 55 2.38 22.21 -6.11
N GLY A 56 1.75 21.17 -5.58
CA GLY A 56 0.45 21.29 -4.93
C GLY A 56 0.56 21.77 -3.50
N THR A 57 -0.09 22.84 -3.23
CA THR A 57 -0.47 23.24 -1.89
C THR A 57 -1.66 22.40 -1.43
N GLY A 58 -1.42 21.21 -0.88
CA GLY A 58 -2.32 20.48 0.02
C GLY A 58 -3.84 20.34 -0.31
N GLY A 59 -4.24 20.43 -1.58
CA GLY A 59 -5.64 20.40 -2.01
C GLY A 59 -6.33 19.03 -1.89
N MET A 60 -7.60 18.94 -2.27
CA MET A 60 -8.36 17.69 -2.25
C MET A 60 -7.74 16.63 -3.15
N THR A 61 -7.18 17.03 -4.32
CA THR A 61 -6.48 16.15 -5.26
C THR A 61 -5.33 15.40 -4.60
N THR A 62 -4.51 16.08 -3.78
CA THR A 62 -3.39 15.41 -3.08
C THR A 62 -3.87 14.43 -2.02
N LYS A 63 -4.99 14.72 -1.36
CA LYS A 63 -5.64 13.77 -0.43
C LYS A 63 -6.19 12.56 -1.17
N LEU A 64 -6.79 12.76 -2.34
CA LEU A 64 -7.30 11.69 -3.17
C LEU A 64 -6.15 10.79 -3.70
N GLN A 65 -5.01 11.36 -4.08
CA GLN A 65 -3.80 10.60 -4.44
C GLN A 65 -3.27 9.77 -3.28
N ALA A 66 -3.19 10.37 -2.08
CA ALA A 66 -2.76 9.65 -0.88
C ALA A 66 -3.74 8.53 -0.50
N ALA A 67 -5.04 8.79 -0.65
CA ALA A 67 -6.09 7.81 -0.43
C ALA A 67 -6.00 6.65 -1.42
N ASP A 68 -5.79 6.94 -2.70
CA ASP A 68 -5.65 5.91 -3.74
C ASP A 68 -4.49 4.97 -3.45
N LEU A 69 -3.33 5.54 -3.10
CA LEU A 69 -2.15 4.76 -2.70
C LEU A 69 -2.42 3.87 -1.47
N ALA A 70 -3.13 4.38 -0.47
CA ALA A 70 -3.47 3.63 0.74
C ALA A 70 -4.47 2.50 0.46
N ARG A 71 -5.51 2.76 -0.37
CA ARG A 71 -6.51 1.77 -0.78
C ARG A 71 -5.90 0.57 -1.53
N HIS A 72 -4.90 0.82 -2.37
CA HIS A 72 -4.13 -0.24 -3.04
C HIS A 72 -3.28 -1.07 -2.05
N GLY A 73 -2.98 -0.52 -0.88
CA GLY A 73 -2.36 -1.23 0.24
C GLY A 73 -3.35 -1.97 1.15
N GLY A 74 -4.64 -2.03 0.80
CA GLY A 74 -5.67 -2.70 1.60
C GLY A 74 -6.18 -1.86 2.79
N THR A 75 -5.87 -0.56 2.84
CA THR A 75 -6.30 0.37 3.90
C THR A 75 -7.63 1.01 3.55
N THR A 76 -8.60 1.00 4.45
CA THR A 76 -9.77 1.88 4.37
C THR A 76 -9.34 3.33 4.60
N VAL A 77 -9.83 4.27 3.80
CA VAL A 77 -9.54 5.70 4.00
C VAL A 77 -10.81 6.47 4.31
N VAL A 78 -10.73 7.42 5.22
CA VAL A 78 -11.81 8.38 5.49
C VAL A 78 -11.28 9.79 5.30
N ILE A 79 -11.99 10.59 4.53
CA ILE A 79 -11.75 12.03 4.39
C ILE A 79 -12.89 12.75 5.13
N ALA A 80 -12.56 13.51 6.15
CA ALA A 80 -13.56 14.18 7.00
C ALA A 80 -13.11 15.57 7.45
N ARG A 81 -14.07 16.38 7.89
CA ARG A 81 -13.81 17.72 8.44
C ARG A 81 -13.08 17.60 9.77
N GLY A 82 -11.89 18.23 9.84
CA GLY A 82 -11.06 18.20 11.04
C GLY A 82 -11.58 19.06 12.19
N SER A 83 -12.46 20.03 11.92
CA SER A 83 -13.10 20.90 12.94
C SER A 83 -14.32 20.26 13.61
N GLU A 84 -14.77 19.08 13.16
CA GLU A 84 -15.86 18.35 13.81
C GLU A 84 -15.48 17.93 15.24
N PRO A 85 -16.35 18.21 16.24
CA PRO A 85 -16.10 17.81 17.61
C PRO A 85 -15.95 16.29 17.73
N ASN A 86 -14.89 15.85 18.39
CA ASN A 86 -14.59 14.44 18.65
C ASN A 86 -14.56 13.58 17.36
N VAL A 87 -14.10 14.16 16.24
CA VAL A 87 -14.10 13.46 14.93
C VAL A 87 -13.39 12.12 14.98
N LEU A 88 -12.24 12.00 15.62
CA LEU A 88 -11.48 10.75 15.71
C LEU A 88 -12.22 9.65 16.50
N PRO A 89 -12.66 9.89 17.75
CA PRO A 89 -13.46 8.90 18.49
C PRO A 89 -14.76 8.48 17.78
N ARG A 90 -15.42 9.43 17.11
CA ARG A 90 -16.66 9.15 16.37
C ARG A 90 -16.40 8.24 15.17
N LEU A 91 -15.36 8.54 14.38
CA LEU A 91 -14.97 7.72 13.24
C LEU A 91 -14.50 6.31 13.65
N THR A 92 -13.68 6.21 14.70
CA THR A 92 -13.23 4.90 15.23
C THR A 92 -14.34 4.14 15.92
N GLY A 93 -15.38 4.83 16.40
CA GLY A 93 -16.62 4.24 16.92
C GLY A 93 -17.59 3.76 15.84
N GLY A 94 -17.25 3.94 14.56
CA GLY A 94 -18.05 3.47 13.42
C GLY A 94 -19.10 4.48 12.92
N GLU A 95 -19.06 5.74 13.37
CA GLU A 95 -19.96 6.77 12.87
C GLU A 95 -19.61 7.14 11.42
N THR A 96 -20.61 7.35 10.59
CA THR A 96 -20.43 7.77 9.19
C THR A 96 -20.25 9.28 9.13
N LEU A 97 -19.00 9.72 9.06
CA LEU A 97 -18.62 11.11 8.88
C LEU A 97 -17.74 11.24 7.64
N GLY A 98 -18.01 12.25 6.83
CA GLY A 98 -17.22 12.51 5.63
C GLY A 98 -17.42 11.49 4.51
N THR A 99 -16.34 11.19 3.81
CA THR A 99 -16.30 10.23 2.72
C THR A 99 -15.44 9.04 3.10
N ARG A 100 -16.01 7.84 3.08
CA ARG A 100 -15.31 6.56 3.25
C ARG A 100 -14.93 6.00 1.89
N LEU A 101 -13.67 5.64 1.72
CA LEU A 101 -13.10 5.08 0.52
C LEU A 101 -12.68 3.63 0.82
N LEU A 102 -13.32 2.67 0.18
CA LEU A 102 -13.07 1.25 0.43
C LEU A 102 -11.75 0.80 -0.22
N PRO A 103 -11.04 -0.17 0.36
CA PRO A 103 -9.81 -0.68 -0.21
C PRO A 103 -10.08 -1.38 -1.56
N VAL A 104 -9.14 -1.25 -2.49
CA VAL A 104 -9.20 -1.88 -3.83
C VAL A 104 -8.95 -3.38 -3.75
N VAL A 105 -8.14 -3.80 -2.81
CA VAL A 105 -7.77 -5.19 -2.54
C VAL A 105 -7.82 -5.47 -1.05
N ASP A 106 -7.98 -6.72 -0.66
CA ASP A 106 -7.80 -7.08 0.74
C ASP A 106 -6.33 -6.97 1.17
N LYS A 107 -6.08 -6.87 2.49
CA LYS A 107 -4.72 -6.71 3.03
C LYS A 107 -3.78 -7.85 2.67
N LEU A 108 -4.30 -9.07 2.58
CA LEU A 108 -3.48 -10.23 2.25
C LEU A 108 -3.02 -10.16 0.79
N GLU A 109 -3.89 -9.77 -0.12
CA GLU A 109 -3.54 -9.53 -1.52
C GLU A 109 -2.62 -8.33 -1.70
N ALA A 110 -2.87 -7.22 -1.00
CA ALA A 110 -2.02 -6.05 -1.00
C ALA A 110 -0.59 -6.40 -0.53
N ARG A 111 -0.48 -7.17 0.56
CA ARG A 111 0.80 -7.65 1.08
C ARG A 111 1.52 -8.56 0.09
N LYS A 112 0.80 -9.50 -0.54
CA LYS A 112 1.37 -10.34 -1.60
C LYS A 112 1.85 -9.51 -2.78
N ARG A 113 1.07 -8.54 -3.22
CA ARG A 113 1.46 -7.63 -4.32
C ARG A 113 2.65 -6.76 -3.94
N TYR A 114 2.68 -6.20 -2.73
CA TYR A 114 3.81 -5.41 -2.24
C TYR A 114 5.09 -6.23 -2.23
N ILE A 115 5.04 -7.47 -1.74
CA ILE A 115 6.15 -8.41 -1.77
C ILE A 115 6.56 -8.75 -3.21
N LEU A 116 5.60 -8.89 -4.13
CA LEU A 116 5.86 -9.25 -5.52
C LEU A 116 6.17 -8.07 -6.44
N SER A 117 5.72 -6.85 -6.13
CA SER A 117 5.93 -5.65 -6.97
C SER A 117 7.13 -4.81 -6.56
N GLY A 118 7.76 -5.15 -5.45
CA GLY A 118 9.12 -4.82 -5.13
C GLY A 118 9.42 -3.40 -4.70
N SER A 119 9.93 -3.30 -3.54
CA SER A 119 11.19 -2.61 -3.35
C SER A 119 12.15 -3.07 -4.47
N ARG A 120 13.02 -2.22 -4.94
CA ARG A 120 14.16 -2.64 -5.77
C ARG A 120 14.96 -3.63 -4.93
N ALA A 121 14.75 -4.95 -5.17
CA ALA A 121 15.49 -5.97 -4.43
C ALA A 121 16.98 -5.69 -4.66
N ALA A 122 17.74 -5.57 -3.58
CA ALA A 122 19.17 -5.34 -3.64
C ALA A 122 19.90 -6.57 -4.19
N GLY A 123 19.22 -7.73 -4.19
CA GLY A 123 19.74 -8.97 -4.74
C GLY A 123 18.67 -10.05 -4.92
N GLU A 124 19.13 -11.20 -5.39
CA GLU A 124 18.31 -12.38 -5.64
C GLU A 124 18.98 -13.61 -5.01
N VAL A 125 18.17 -14.49 -4.44
CA VAL A 125 18.61 -15.75 -3.84
C VAL A 125 17.85 -16.88 -4.51
N HIS A 126 18.56 -17.78 -5.15
CA HIS A 126 17.96 -18.98 -5.75
C HIS A 126 17.92 -20.11 -4.72
N VAL A 127 16.84 -20.88 -4.74
CA VAL A 127 16.61 -21.94 -3.76
C VAL A 127 16.27 -23.26 -4.45
N ASP A 128 16.56 -24.35 -3.75
CA ASP A 128 16.17 -25.68 -4.18
C ASP A 128 14.66 -25.94 -4.04
N ALA A 129 14.19 -27.05 -4.58
CA ALA A 129 12.79 -27.42 -4.53
C ALA A 129 12.26 -27.72 -3.11
N GLY A 130 13.14 -28.10 -2.18
CA GLY A 130 12.81 -28.36 -0.78
C GLY A 130 12.54 -27.05 -0.05
N ALA A 131 13.45 -26.09 -0.16
CA ALA A 131 13.31 -24.75 0.39
C ALA A 131 12.12 -24.00 -0.21
N ALA A 132 11.90 -24.10 -1.54
CA ALA A 132 10.75 -23.51 -2.19
C ALA A 132 9.41 -24.04 -1.63
N ARG A 133 9.30 -25.34 -1.38
CA ARG A 133 8.14 -25.95 -0.73
C ARG A 133 7.98 -25.49 0.72
N ALA A 134 9.06 -25.44 1.50
CA ALA A 134 9.02 -24.97 2.89
C ALA A 134 8.50 -23.52 2.98
N LEU A 135 9.01 -22.63 2.13
CA LEU A 135 8.57 -21.24 2.06
C LEU A 135 7.10 -21.12 1.68
N SER A 136 6.60 -21.92 0.74
CA SER A 136 5.17 -21.91 0.34
C SER A 136 4.22 -22.33 1.47
N HIS A 137 4.73 -23.03 2.49
CA HIS A 137 3.99 -23.44 3.68
C HIS A 137 4.29 -22.58 4.92
N GLY A 138 4.90 -21.40 4.72
CA GLY A 138 5.19 -20.46 5.80
C GLY A 138 6.47 -20.78 6.61
N GLY A 139 7.31 -21.67 6.11
CA GLY A 139 8.63 -21.97 6.69
C GLY A 139 9.64 -20.85 6.46
N SER A 140 10.77 -20.91 7.20
CA SER A 140 11.90 -20.00 7.02
C SER A 140 12.91 -20.57 6.04
N LEU A 141 13.56 -19.68 5.27
CA LEU A 141 14.68 -20.06 4.41
C LEU A 141 15.96 -20.24 5.26
N LEU A 142 16.55 -21.42 5.18
CA LEU A 142 17.86 -21.71 5.78
C LEU A 142 18.95 -21.64 4.70
N PRO A 143 20.21 -21.29 5.04
CA PRO A 143 21.30 -21.26 4.07
C PRO A 143 21.46 -22.57 3.28
N ALA A 144 21.26 -23.72 3.91
CA ALA A 144 21.35 -25.04 3.26
C ALA A 144 20.35 -25.24 2.10
N GLY A 145 19.30 -24.43 2.00
CA GLY A 145 18.33 -24.47 0.88
C GLY A 145 18.66 -23.46 -0.21
N VAL A 146 19.70 -22.64 -0.03
CA VAL A 146 20.14 -21.66 -1.03
C VAL A 146 21.11 -22.34 -2.00
N THR A 147 20.92 -22.11 -3.30
CA THR A 147 21.77 -22.68 -4.35
C THR A 147 22.60 -21.65 -5.09
N GLN A 148 22.18 -20.37 -5.07
CA GLN A 148 22.90 -19.27 -5.70
C GLN A 148 22.50 -17.93 -5.07
N VAL A 149 23.44 -17.01 -5.00
CA VAL A 149 23.25 -15.64 -4.56
C VAL A 149 23.64 -14.69 -5.69
N ASN A 150 22.82 -13.67 -5.97
CA ASN A 150 23.10 -12.64 -6.96
C ASN A 150 22.87 -11.28 -6.35
N GLY A 151 23.76 -10.34 -6.62
CA GLY A 151 23.70 -8.96 -6.11
C GLY A 151 24.52 -8.78 -4.83
N ASP A 152 24.63 -7.54 -4.41
CA ASP A 152 25.37 -7.14 -3.22
C ASP A 152 24.38 -6.53 -2.22
N PHE A 153 23.93 -7.34 -1.29
CA PHE A 153 22.94 -6.92 -0.28
C PHE A 153 23.50 -7.09 1.13
N GLU A 154 23.05 -6.24 2.00
CA GLU A 154 23.39 -6.25 3.42
C GLU A 154 22.24 -6.83 4.26
N HIS A 155 22.51 -7.06 5.54
CA HIS A 155 21.50 -7.45 6.52
C HIS A 155 20.34 -6.44 6.53
N GLY A 156 19.12 -6.95 6.31
CA GLY A 156 17.91 -6.13 6.31
C GLY A 156 17.52 -5.53 4.96
N ASP A 157 18.33 -5.68 3.92
CA ASP A 157 17.94 -5.33 2.57
C ASP A 157 16.83 -6.25 2.05
N ALA A 158 16.02 -5.76 1.10
CA ALA A 158 15.04 -6.61 0.44
C ALA A 158 15.75 -7.49 -0.61
N VAL A 159 15.54 -8.80 -0.56
CA VAL A 159 16.00 -9.75 -1.57
C VAL A 159 14.86 -10.59 -2.12
N ARG A 160 14.94 -10.87 -3.40
CA ARG A 160 13.98 -11.73 -4.10
C ARG A 160 14.42 -13.19 -4.01
N VAL A 161 13.49 -14.07 -3.67
CA VAL A 161 13.73 -15.51 -3.64
C VAL A 161 13.16 -16.15 -4.90
N LEU A 162 14.01 -16.84 -5.64
CA LEU A 162 13.71 -17.46 -6.94
C LEU A 162 13.86 -18.97 -6.85
N THR A 163 13.02 -19.71 -7.60
CA THR A 163 13.27 -21.13 -7.86
C THR A 163 14.47 -21.30 -8.79
N ALA A 164 14.95 -22.54 -8.94
CA ALA A 164 16.01 -22.89 -9.90
C ALA A 164 15.69 -22.45 -11.34
N GLU A 165 14.41 -22.41 -11.70
CA GLU A 165 13.93 -21.97 -13.02
C GLU A 165 13.79 -20.45 -13.13
N GLY A 166 14.18 -19.68 -12.11
CA GLY A 166 14.13 -18.22 -12.10
C GLY A 166 12.75 -17.61 -11.80
N ARG A 167 11.80 -18.40 -11.31
CA ARG A 167 10.47 -17.91 -10.93
C ARG A 167 10.52 -17.32 -9.51
N ALA A 168 10.15 -16.06 -9.34
CA ALA A 168 10.01 -15.43 -8.02
C ALA A 168 8.89 -16.09 -7.20
N ILE A 169 9.21 -16.50 -5.97
CA ILE A 169 8.29 -17.18 -5.04
C ILE A 169 8.13 -16.46 -3.72
N ALA A 170 9.08 -15.63 -3.35
CA ALA A 170 9.03 -14.82 -2.13
C ALA A 170 9.93 -13.60 -2.26
N GLU A 171 9.77 -12.67 -1.34
CA GLU A 171 10.69 -11.60 -1.03
C GLU A 171 10.89 -11.58 0.49
N GLY A 172 12.07 -11.24 0.94
CA GLY A 172 12.38 -11.22 2.37
C GLY A 172 13.60 -10.39 2.68
N HIS A 173 13.88 -10.27 3.98
CA HIS A 173 15.05 -9.56 4.49
C HIS A 173 16.03 -10.60 5.07
N PRO A 174 17.21 -10.79 4.46
CA PRO A 174 18.18 -11.76 4.93
C PRO A 174 18.83 -11.31 6.25
N HIS A 175 19.18 -12.29 7.06
CA HIS A 175 20.01 -12.08 8.25
C HIS A 175 21.51 -12.13 7.94
N TYR A 176 21.90 -12.34 6.70
CA TYR A 176 23.27 -12.46 6.25
C TYR A 176 23.55 -11.44 5.14
N HIS A 177 24.77 -10.96 5.07
CA HIS A 177 25.28 -10.26 3.89
C HIS A 177 25.44 -11.25 2.73
N ALA A 178 25.36 -10.76 1.49
CA ALA A 178 25.51 -11.59 0.30
C ALA A 178 26.79 -12.44 0.34
N ALA A 179 27.93 -11.79 0.63
CA ALA A 179 29.25 -12.43 0.71
C ALA A 179 29.37 -13.50 1.82
N ASP A 180 28.59 -13.38 2.89
CA ASP A 180 28.58 -14.40 3.96
C ASP A 180 27.66 -15.56 3.61
N LEU A 181 26.54 -15.28 2.96
CA LEU A 181 25.63 -16.33 2.48
C LEU A 181 26.29 -17.19 1.40
N GLU A 182 27.06 -16.58 0.49
CA GLU A 182 27.86 -17.30 -0.53
C GLU A 182 28.90 -18.29 0.06
N LYS A 183 29.38 -18.05 1.27
CA LYS A 183 30.31 -18.97 1.95
C LYS A 183 29.62 -20.15 2.63
N LEU A 184 28.30 -20.09 2.76
CA LEU A 184 27.51 -21.09 3.48
C LEU A 184 26.79 -22.08 2.55
N ILE A 185 26.87 -21.86 1.22
CA ILE A 185 26.21 -22.66 0.18
C ILE A 185 27.17 -23.59 -0.55
#